data_29cb6a6e42e544df929b852f15e2c5cc
#
_entry.id   29cb6a6e42e544df929b852f15e2c5cc
#
_cell.length_a   1.000
_cell.length_b   1.000
_cell.length_c   1.000
_cell.angle_alpha   90.00
_cell.angle_beta   90.00
_cell.angle_gamma   90.00
#
_symmetry.space_group_name_H-M   'P 1'
#
loop_
_entity.id
_entity.type
_entity.pdbx_description
1 polymer ?
#
loop_
_entity_poly.entity_id
_entity_poly.type
_entity_poly.pdbx_seq_one_letter_code
_entity_poly.pdbx_strand_id
1 'polypeptide(L)'
;ASRLLDQDRIDLVLCFAPSCQVVEGFRSTFAAVLGRRLDGQIGAVGAAYTYQAMEYRDEGFWQLLDDYRVLVVFDEIHHCAGHDPLLSNAWGQQILHRIQDRAAFTLALSGTPWRSDDKAIALARYSSPEGLLICDYRYGLKDAIADCVCRSPRIVLLDNQKVKLTEQLGADSSVKLFPSIAKLLGESPVTYEELLRHDEVINPILDLGCSKLNELRQIKPDAAGLVVATDIEHAQQIALALEAMGEDCRIVTNKTPDAQQVINAFRSSTCSWIIAVGMISEGTDIPRLQVCCYLSRIRTELHYRQVLGRVLRRTGESDVQAWLFMLAEPTLQR
;
A
#
# COMPACT_ATOMS: atom_id res chain seq x y z
N ALA A 1 -5.90 22.57 -6.63
CA ALA A 1 -6.31 22.88 -8.01
C ALA A 1 -7.41 23.95 -8.03
N SER A 2 -8.58 23.76 -7.37
CA SER A 2 -9.71 24.70 -7.40
C SER A 2 -9.27 26.14 -7.16
N ARG A 3 -8.64 26.39 -6.01
CA ARG A 3 -8.20 27.73 -5.62
C ARG A 3 -7.26 28.40 -6.63
N LEU A 4 -6.38 27.64 -7.30
CA LEU A 4 -5.48 28.15 -8.32
C LEU A 4 -6.22 28.48 -9.63
N LEU A 5 -7.21 27.66 -10.00
CA LEU A 5 -8.10 27.93 -11.15
C LEU A 5 -8.95 29.16 -10.90
N ASP A 6 -9.59 29.28 -9.72
CA ASP A 6 -10.46 30.41 -9.36
C ASP A 6 -9.68 31.74 -9.27
N GLN A 7 -8.38 31.68 -8.95
CA GLN A 7 -7.48 32.83 -8.90
C GLN A 7 -6.79 33.12 -10.24
N ASP A 8 -7.14 32.43 -11.29
CA ASP A 8 -6.53 32.53 -12.62
C ASP A 8 -5.01 32.40 -12.60
N ARG A 9 -4.49 31.51 -11.73
CA ARG A 9 -3.05 31.21 -11.61
C ARG A 9 -2.62 30.03 -12.44
N ILE A 10 -3.55 29.16 -12.82
CA ILE A 10 -3.35 28.00 -13.71
C ILE A 10 -4.49 27.92 -14.71
N ASP A 11 -4.19 27.38 -15.88
CA ASP A 11 -5.14 27.15 -16.96
C ASP A 11 -5.57 25.67 -17.02
N LEU A 12 -4.62 24.76 -16.77
CA LEU A 12 -4.80 23.31 -16.90
C LEU A 12 -4.22 22.56 -15.70
N VAL A 13 -4.71 21.31 -15.53
CA VAL A 13 -4.21 20.37 -14.53
C VAL A 13 -3.81 19.05 -15.20
N LEU A 14 -2.59 18.58 -14.98
CA LEU A 14 -2.14 17.24 -15.34
C LEU A 14 -1.89 16.44 -14.07
N CYS A 15 -2.43 15.21 -13.99
CA CYS A 15 -2.17 14.30 -12.88
C CYS A 15 -1.48 13.04 -13.40
N PHE A 16 -0.45 12.59 -12.69
CA PHE A 16 0.24 11.33 -12.94
C PHE A 16 0.16 10.42 -11.71
N ALA A 17 -0.13 9.15 -11.94
CA ALA A 17 -0.38 8.17 -10.88
C ALA A 17 0.18 6.79 -11.24
N PRO A 18 0.42 5.90 -10.25
CA PRO A 18 1.01 4.59 -10.49
C PRO A 18 0.07 3.60 -11.20
N SER A 19 -1.25 3.79 -11.13
CA SER A 19 -2.22 2.84 -11.68
C SER A 19 -3.43 3.50 -12.32
N CYS A 20 -4.09 2.79 -13.23
CA CYS A 20 -5.35 3.23 -13.86
C CYS A 20 -6.47 3.48 -12.84
N GLN A 21 -6.49 2.73 -11.74
CA GLN A 21 -7.49 2.90 -10.68
C GLN A 21 -7.34 4.26 -9.98
N VAL A 22 -6.11 4.67 -9.68
CA VAL A 22 -5.84 5.99 -9.08
C VAL A 22 -6.15 7.11 -10.07
N VAL A 23 -5.84 6.92 -11.36
CA VAL A 23 -6.23 7.85 -12.43
C VAL A 23 -7.74 8.07 -12.46
N GLU A 24 -8.54 7.00 -12.37
CA GLU A 24 -10.01 7.11 -12.32
C GLU A 24 -10.50 7.77 -11.04
N GLY A 25 -9.81 7.54 -9.92
CA GLY A 25 -10.04 8.26 -8.65
C GLY A 25 -9.85 9.76 -8.80
N PHE A 26 -8.80 10.22 -9.48
CA PHE A 26 -8.61 11.63 -9.79
C PHE A 26 -9.75 12.20 -10.65
N ARG A 27 -10.14 11.51 -11.72
CA ARG A 27 -11.23 11.92 -12.61
C ARG A 27 -12.54 12.10 -11.84
N SER A 28 -12.89 11.09 -11.03
CA SER A 28 -14.11 11.10 -10.22
C SER A 28 -14.09 12.24 -9.19
N THR A 29 -12.96 12.44 -8.51
CA THR A 29 -12.79 13.48 -7.50
C THR A 29 -12.90 14.88 -8.13
N PHE A 30 -12.25 15.11 -9.27
CA PHE A 30 -12.33 16.39 -9.96
C PHE A 30 -13.76 16.68 -10.47
N ALA A 31 -14.45 15.67 -11.01
CA ALA A 31 -15.83 15.79 -11.41
C ALA A 31 -16.75 16.13 -10.23
N ALA A 32 -16.57 15.44 -9.08
CA ALA A 32 -17.40 15.66 -7.89
C ALA A 32 -17.15 17.02 -7.22
N VAL A 33 -15.86 17.42 -7.11
CA VAL A 33 -15.48 18.62 -6.33
C VAL A 33 -15.51 19.90 -7.17
N LEU A 34 -15.12 19.84 -8.45
CA LEU A 34 -15.01 21.01 -9.33
C LEU A 34 -16.14 21.10 -10.35
N GLY A 35 -16.98 20.07 -10.51
CA GLY A 35 -17.92 19.98 -11.61
C GLY A 35 -17.26 19.99 -13.00
N ARG A 36 -15.96 19.67 -13.08
CA ARG A 36 -15.15 19.72 -14.30
C ARG A 36 -14.50 18.38 -14.58
N ARG A 37 -14.36 18.02 -15.86
CA ARG A 37 -13.75 16.77 -16.28
C ARG A 37 -12.22 16.85 -16.27
N LEU A 38 -11.57 15.71 -15.97
CA LEU A 38 -10.11 15.54 -16.00
C LEU A 38 -9.73 14.35 -16.92
N ASP A 39 -10.41 14.25 -18.07
CA ASP A 39 -10.30 13.15 -19.01
C ASP A 39 -9.49 13.47 -20.29
N GLY A 40 -9.03 14.72 -20.42
CA GLY A 40 -8.27 15.19 -21.58
C GLY A 40 -9.10 15.44 -22.83
N GLN A 41 -10.43 15.39 -22.74
CA GLN A 41 -11.31 15.68 -23.86
C GLN A 41 -11.59 17.19 -23.97
N ILE A 42 -12.15 17.60 -25.11
CA ILE A 42 -12.51 19.03 -25.35
C ILE A 42 -13.43 19.53 -24.21
N GLY A 43 -13.03 20.63 -23.58
CA GLY A 43 -13.74 21.24 -22.45
C GLY A 43 -13.39 20.63 -21.09
N ALA A 44 -12.45 19.70 -21.01
CA ALA A 44 -11.88 19.25 -19.73
C ALA A 44 -10.91 20.31 -19.18
N VAL A 45 -10.75 20.34 -17.84
CA VAL A 45 -9.79 21.22 -17.17
C VAL A 45 -8.37 20.67 -17.22
N GLY A 46 -8.19 19.48 -17.80
CA GLY A 46 -6.92 18.78 -17.92
C GLY A 46 -7.09 17.28 -18.07
N ALA A 47 -6.08 16.52 -17.67
CA ALA A 47 -6.07 15.07 -17.84
C ALA A 47 -5.35 14.35 -16.70
N ALA A 48 -5.73 13.10 -16.47
CA ALA A 48 -5.03 12.20 -15.58
C ALA A 48 -4.53 10.96 -16.34
N TYR A 49 -3.27 10.58 -16.08
CA TYR A 49 -2.55 9.51 -16.75
C TYR A 49 -1.77 8.65 -15.77
N THR A 50 -1.44 7.43 -16.18
CA THR A 50 -0.45 6.64 -15.45
C THR A 50 0.97 7.09 -15.77
N TYR A 51 1.94 6.79 -14.88
CA TYR A 51 3.36 7.07 -15.16
C TYR A 51 3.86 6.41 -16.45
N GLN A 52 3.41 5.19 -16.76
CA GLN A 52 3.74 4.51 -18.01
C GLN A 52 3.29 5.29 -19.24
N ALA A 53 2.16 6.01 -19.15
CA ALA A 53 1.65 6.78 -20.27
C ALA A 53 2.53 7.99 -20.64
N MET A 54 3.44 8.43 -19.76
CA MET A 54 4.37 9.52 -20.06
C MET A 54 5.31 9.19 -21.20
N GLU A 55 5.77 7.94 -21.30
CA GLU A 55 6.70 7.47 -22.33
C GLU A 55 6.11 7.51 -23.73
N TYR A 56 4.78 7.45 -23.84
CA TYR A 56 4.07 7.42 -25.13
C TYR A 56 3.50 8.77 -25.54
N ARG A 57 3.83 9.86 -24.82
CA ARG A 57 3.39 11.21 -25.16
C ARG A 57 4.37 11.84 -26.15
N ASP A 58 3.80 12.39 -27.22
CA ASP A 58 4.56 13.12 -28.23
C ASP A 58 4.99 14.52 -27.77
N GLU A 59 5.80 15.18 -28.54
CA GLU A 59 6.30 16.52 -28.22
C GLU A 59 5.17 17.56 -28.17
N GLY A 60 4.14 17.42 -29.01
CA GLY A 60 2.98 18.29 -29.02
C GLY A 60 2.19 18.25 -27.71
N PHE A 61 2.13 17.08 -27.05
CA PHE A 61 1.55 16.99 -25.72
C PHE A 61 2.34 17.79 -24.68
N TRP A 62 3.67 17.71 -24.71
CA TRP A 62 4.51 18.42 -23.75
C TRP A 62 4.57 19.92 -23.99
N GLN A 63 4.26 20.39 -25.19
CA GLN A 63 4.18 21.82 -25.54
C GLN A 63 3.07 22.53 -24.75
N LEU A 64 2.07 21.81 -24.24
CA LEU A 64 1.06 22.37 -23.33
C LEU A 64 1.66 23.07 -22.10
N LEU A 65 2.86 22.63 -21.65
CA LEU A 65 3.55 23.22 -20.50
C LEU A 65 4.17 24.59 -20.83
N ASP A 66 4.44 24.87 -22.10
CA ASP A 66 4.98 26.13 -22.57
C ASP A 66 3.85 27.11 -22.92
N ASP A 67 2.74 26.56 -23.47
CA ASP A 67 1.63 27.37 -23.98
C ASP A 67 0.64 27.78 -22.86
N TYR A 68 0.57 26.99 -21.77
CA TYR A 68 -0.39 27.17 -20.68
C TYR A 68 0.28 27.10 -19.30
N ARG A 69 -0.30 27.77 -18.33
CA ARG A 69 0.09 27.66 -16.91
C ARG A 69 -0.48 26.36 -16.34
N VAL A 70 0.31 25.32 -16.31
CA VAL A 70 -0.13 23.98 -15.92
C VAL A 70 0.28 23.66 -14.49
N LEU A 71 -0.67 23.17 -13.67
CA LEU A 71 -0.39 22.47 -12.41
C LEU A 71 -0.17 20.99 -12.74
N VAL A 72 0.99 20.46 -12.41
CA VAL A 72 1.28 19.02 -12.51
C VAL A 72 1.25 18.39 -11.13
N VAL A 73 0.42 17.35 -10.96
CA VAL A 73 0.24 16.59 -9.72
C VAL A 73 0.81 15.19 -9.92
N PHE A 74 1.64 14.76 -9.00
CA PHE A 74 2.23 13.42 -8.95
C PHE A 74 1.74 12.70 -7.70
N ASP A 75 1.02 11.59 -7.87
CA ASP A 75 0.64 10.72 -6.75
C ASP A 75 1.65 9.58 -6.63
N GLU A 76 2.04 9.28 -5.37
CA GLU A 76 3.08 8.31 -5.06
C GLU A 76 4.39 8.58 -5.83
N ILE A 77 4.86 9.84 -5.79
CA ILE A 77 6.05 10.31 -6.51
C ILE A 77 7.32 9.49 -6.20
N HIS A 78 7.36 8.77 -5.08
CA HIS A 78 8.49 7.90 -4.72
C HIS A 78 8.77 6.80 -5.75
N HIS A 79 7.83 6.48 -6.65
CA HIS A 79 8.09 5.60 -7.79
C HIS A 79 9.05 6.22 -8.82
N CYS A 80 9.20 7.53 -8.84
CA CYS A 80 10.01 8.27 -9.79
C CYS A 80 11.37 8.59 -9.17
N ALA A 81 12.41 7.82 -9.55
CA ALA A 81 13.75 8.03 -9.03
C ALA A 81 14.50 9.09 -9.84
N GLY A 82 15.24 9.96 -9.16
CA GLY A 82 16.36 10.71 -9.69
C GLY A 82 16.41 12.18 -9.39
N HIS A 83 17.62 12.67 -9.14
CA HIS A 83 18.03 14.08 -9.24
C HIS A 83 18.85 14.31 -10.52
N ASP A 84 19.49 13.25 -11.01
CA ASP A 84 20.31 13.25 -12.22
C ASP A 84 19.63 12.38 -13.27
N PRO A 85 19.35 12.89 -14.49
CA PRO A 85 18.77 12.11 -15.56
C PRO A 85 19.49 10.80 -15.87
N LEU A 86 20.80 10.73 -15.70
CA LEU A 86 21.60 9.52 -15.96
C LEU A 86 21.41 8.43 -14.89
N LEU A 87 21.04 8.80 -13.68
CA LEU A 87 20.82 7.89 -12.53
C LEU A 87 19.34 7.63 -12.24
N SER A 88 18.46 8.29 -12.97
CA SER A 88 17.02 8.23 -12.81
C SER A 88 16.43 6.98 -13.45
N ASN A 89 15.26 6.53 -12.94
CA ASN A 89 14.44 5.58 -13.70
C ASN A 89 13.72 6.30 -14.86
N ALA A 90 13.11 5.53 -15.78
CA ALA A 90 12.46 6.08 -16.97
C ALA A 90 11.43 7.18 -16.63
N TRP A 91 10.65 7.00 -15.60
CA TRP A 91 9.64 7.99 -15.17
C TRP A 91 10.28 9.25 -14.57
N GLY A 92 11.30 9.09 -13.73
CA GLY A 92 12.06 10.21 -13.19
C GLY A 92 12.73 11.04 -14.29
N GLN A 93 13.29 10.40 -15.30
CA GLN A 93 13.86 11.06 -16.48
C GLN A 93 12.81 11.93 -17.21
N GLN A 94 11.62 11.39 -17.45
CA GLN A 94 10.55 12.17 -18.08
C GLN A 94 10.17 13.40 -17.26
N ILE A 95 10.06 13.26 -15.92
CA ILE A 95 9.75 14.38 -15.03
C ILE A 95 10.83 15.45 -15.10
N LEU A 96 12.11 15.07 -15.01
CA LEU A 96 13.23 16.01 -15.03
C LEU A 96 13.39 16.71 -16.39
N HIS A 97 13.19 16.00 -17.50
CA HIS A 97 13.38 16.56 -18.84
C HIS A 97 12.17 17.32 -19.37
N ARG A 98 10.95 16.88 -19.03
CA ARG A 98 9.73 17.38 -19.68
C ARG A 98 8.93 18.34 -18.81
N ILE A 99 9.01 18.21 -17.48
CA ILE A 99 8.10 18.89 -16.56
C ILE A 99 8.83 19.86 -15.64
N GLN A 100 10.00 19.48 -15.15
CA GLN A 100 10.80 20.34 -14.29
C GLN A 100 11.09 21.66 -15.01
N ASP A 101 10.92 22.78 -14.30
CA ASP A 101 11.13 24.15 -14.79
C ASP A 101 10.19 24.61 -15.92
N ARG A 102 9.24 23.76 -16.39
CA ARG A 102 8.23 24.14 -17.40
C ARG A 102 6.83 24.24 -16.81
N ALA A 103 6.49 23.40 -15.84
CA ALA A 103 5.20 23.49 -15.15
C ALA A 103 5.12 24.75 -14.30
N ALA A 104 3.98 25.45 -14.33
CA ALA A 104 3.74 26.62 -13.47
C ALA A 104 3.76 26.27 -11.99
N PHE A 105 3.24 25.08 -11.64
CA PHE A 105 3.29 24.51 -10.31
C PHE A 105 3.43 22.99 -10.38
N THR A 106 4.16 22.42 -9.42
CA THR A 106 4.23 20.98 -9.18
C THR A 106 3.74 20.64 -7.78
N LEU A 107 2.96 19.57 -7.66
CA LEU A 107 2.53 19.00 -6.39
C LEU A 107 2.90 17.52 -6.35
N ALA A 108 3.90 17.20 -5.55
CA ALA A 108 4.37 15.83 -5.36
C ALA A 108 3.79 15.26 -4.05
N LEU A 109 3.06 14.16 -4.14
CA LEU A 109 2.38 13.50 -3.03
C LEU A 109 2.99 12.12 -2.80
N SER A 110 3.18 11.73 -1.56
CA SER A 110 3.56 10.38 -1.16
C SER A 110 3.19 10.11 0.29
N GLY A 111 2.64 8.94 0.56
CA GLY A 111 2.46 8.42 1.91
C GLY A 111 3.74 7.82 2.49
N THR A 112 4.72 7.48 1.63
CA THR A 112 5.99 6.84 1.96
C THR A 112 7.12 7.53 1.21
N PRO A 113 7.59 8.71 1.69
CA PRO A 113 8.51 9.58 0.94
C PRO A 113 9.96 9.07 0.99
N TRP A 114 10.19 7.80 0.74
CA TRP A 114 11.50 7.16 0.60
C TRP A 114 11.43 5.99 -0.37
N ARG A 115 12.59 5.50 -0.78
CA ARG A 115 12.74 4.40 -1.72
C ARG A 115 13.57 3.29 -1.11
N SER A 116 13.31 2.05 -1.51
CA SER A 116 14.07 0.88 -1.06
C SER A 116 15.45 0.75 -1.73
N ASP A 117 15.71 1.51 -2.80
CA ASP A 117 16.97 1.53 -3.56
C ASP A 117 17.88 2.70 -3.19
N ASP A 118 17.54 3.43 -2.12
CA ASP A 118 18.25 4.61 -1.62
C ASP A 118 18.47 5.73 -2.64
N LYS A 119 17.80 5.67 -3.80
CA LYS A 119 17.86 6.72 -4.81
C LYS A 119 16.99 7.90 -4.40
N ALA A 120 17.43 9.10 -4.77
CA ALA A 120 16.65 10.31 -4.60
C ALA A 120 15.33 10.24 -5.39
N ILE A 121 14.28 10.86 -4.84
CA ILE A 121 12.98 11.00 -5.49
C ILE A 121 13.02 12.22 -6.42
N ALA A 122 12.46 12.11 -7.62
CA ALA A 122 12.39 13.21 -8.57
C ALA A 122 11.64 14.42 -7.97
N LEU A 123 12.12 15.63 -8.23
CA LEU A 123 11.62 16.92 -7.70
C LEU A 123 11.75 17.08 -6.17
N ALA A 124 12.23 16.09 -5.44
CA ALA A 124 12.38 16.19 -4.00
C ALA A 124 13.63 17.03 -3.62
N ARG A 125 13.53 17.73 -2.49
CA ARG A 125 14.65 18.48 -1.89
C ARG A 125 15.17 17.73 -0.67
N TYR A 126 16.48 17.79 -0.46
CA TYR A 126 17.12 17.12 0.67
C TYR A 126 17.99 18.12 1.44
N SER A 127 18.07 17.95 2.78
CA SER A 127 18.95 18.74 3.64
C SER A 127 20.41 18.38 3.38
N SER A 128 21.29 19.32 3.63
CA SER A 128 22.75 19.10 3.58
C SER A 128 23.34 19.47 4.95
N PRO A 129 24.18 18.64 5.55
CA PRO A 129 24.79 17.39 5.01
C PRO A 129 23.98 16.11 5.27
N GLU A 130 22.85 16.14 6.01
CA GLU A 130 22.18 14.97 6.58
C GLU A 130 21.42 14.15 5.51
N GLY A 131 21.12 14.72 4.35
CA GLY A 131 20.40 14.06 3.27
C GLY A 131 18.93 13.74 3.60
N LEU A 132 18.32 14.47 4.54
CA LEU A 132 16.93 14.25 4.93
C LEU A 132 15.98 14.94 3.96
N LEU A 133 14.89 14.25 3.61
CA LEU A 133 13.86 14.79 2.73
C LEU A 133 13.18 16.02 3.38
N ILE A 134 13.11 17.10 2.61
CA ILE A 134 12.41 18.33 3.00
C ILE A 134 11.01 18.31 2.40
N CYS A 135 9.99 18.29 3.26
CA CYS A 135 8.58 18.37 2.85
C CYS A 135 8.04 19.79 3.08
N ASP A 136 7.30 20.32 2.12
CA ASP A 136 6.61 21.62 2.29
C ASP A 136 5.40 21.50 3.22
N TYR A 137 4.74 20.33 3.22
CA TYR A 137 3.64 20.00 4.13
C TYR A 137 3.68 18.54 4.54
N ARG A 138 3.41 18.27 5.81
CA ARG A 138 3.34 16.90 6.36
C ARG A 138 2.04 16.73 7.12
N TYR A 139 1.26 15.70 6.72
CA TYR A 139 0.07 15.25 7.43
C TYR A 139 0.28 13.79 7.84
N GLY A 140 0.67 13.60 9.10
CA GLY A 140 1.07 12.30 9.61
C GLY A 140 -0.11 11.45 10.08
N LEU A 141 0.17 10.16 10.35
CA LEU A 141 -0.83 9.24 10.89
C LEU A 141 -1.42 9.75 12.22
N LYS A 142 -0.61 10.36 13.08
CA LYS A 142 -1.06 10.96 14.35
C LYS A 142 -2.12 12.03 14.11
N ASP A 143 -1.90 12.91 13.15
CA ASP A 143 -2.83 14.00 12.82
C ASP A 143 -4.11 13.43 12.21
N ALA A 144 -3.98 12.45 11.27
CA ALA A 144 -5.11 11.79 10.65
C ALA A 144 -5.99 11.01 11.67
N ILE A 145 -5.41 10.43 12.70
CA ILE A 145 -6.16 9.80 13.82
C ILE A 145 -6.87 10.87 14.65
N ALA A 146 -6.17 11.95 15.01
CA ALA A 146 -6.73 13.05 15.80
C ALA A 146 -7.91 13.72 15.09
N ASP A 147 -7.79 13.92 13.78
CA ASP A 147 -8.84 14.48 12.93
C ASP A 147 -9.94 13.47 12.56
N CYS A 148 -9.85 12.24 13.07
CA CYS A 148 -10.81 11.17 12.77
C CYS A 148 -10.94 10.81 11.29
N VAL A 149 -9.91 11.05 10.49
CA VAL A 149 -9.84 10.71 9.05
C VAL A 149 -9.53 9.23 8.83
N CYS A 150 -8.76 8.63 9.73
CA CYS A 150 -8.43 7.22 9.67
C CYS A 150 -8.65 6.51 11.02
N ARG A 151 -8.63 5.17 10.97
CA ARG A 151 -8.68 4.32 12.17
C ARG A 151 -7.36 4.36 12.93
N SER A 152 -7.44 4.19 14.25
CA SER A 152 -6.26 3.95 15.08
C SER A 152 -5.80 2.49 14.94
N PRO A 153 -4.53 2.22 14.60
CA PRO A 153 -4.02 0.85 14.49
C PRO A 153 -3.84 0.20 15.87
N ARG A 154 -4.22 -1.07 15.96
CA ARG A 154 -3.89 -1.98 17.05
C ARG A 154 -3.03 -3.10 16.50
N ILE A 155 -1.76 -3.10 16.85
CA ILE A 155 -0.79 -4.09 16.37
C ILE A 155 -0.60 -5.13 17.47
N VAL A 156 -0.86 -6.39 17.12
CA VAL A 156 -0.72 -7.55 18.01
C VAL A 156 0.42 -8.41 17.46
N LEU A 157 1.49 -8.50 18.24
CA LEU A 157 2.65 -9.32 17.91
C LEU A 157 2.53 -10.66 18.61
N LEU A 158 2.53 -11.74 17.85
CA LEU A 158 2.53 -13.11 18.38
C LEU A 158 3.97 -13.59 18.54
N ASP A 159 4.33 -13.96 19.75
CA ASP A 159 5.60 -14.61 20.07
C ASP A 159 5.34 -15.88 20.87
N ASN A 160 6.25 -16.84 20.81
CA ASN A 160 6.20 -18.07 21.57
C ASN A 160 7.31 -18.11 22.62
N GLN A 161 6.94 -18.33 23.87
CA GLN A 161 7.90 -18.48 24.97
C GLN A 161 8.69 -19.80 24.93
N LYS A 162 8.26 -20.77 24.11
CA LYS A 162 8.94 -22.05 23.88
C LYS A 162 8.73 -22.49 22.44
N VAL A 163 9.71 -22.23 21.60
CA VAL A 163 9.73 -22.73 20.21
C VAL A 163 10.60 -23.98 20.15
N LYS A 164 10.01 -25.09 19.76
CA LYS A 164 10.69 -26.40 19.62
C LYS A 164 11.08 -26.59 18.15
N LEU A 165 12.37 -26.68 17.90
CA LEU A 165 12.92 -27.11 16.61
C LEU A 165 13.35 -28.56 16.71
N THR A 166 12.81 -29.43 15.86
CA THR A 166 13.26 -30.82 15.71
C THR A 166 14.05 -30.93 14.42
N GLU A 167 15.35 -31.15 14.54
CA GLU A 167 16.23 -31.39 13.38
C GLU A 167 16.37 -32.92 13.21
N GLN A 168 16.11 -33.43 12.02
CA GLN A 168 16.23 -34.85 11.69
C GLN A 168 17.41 -35.03 10.72
N LEU A 169 18.46 -35.67 11.19
CA LEU A 169 19.65 -36.02 10.41
C LEU A 169 19.72 -37.54 10.27
N GLY A 170 19.12 -38.07 9.20
CA GLY A 170 19.03 -39.52 8.99
C GLY A 170 18.15 -40.20 10.05
N ALA A 171 18.73 -41.15 10.83
CA ALA A 171 18.05 -41.86 11.92
C ALA A 171 18.09 -41.10 13.27
N ASP A 172 18.93 -40.07 13.38
CA ASP A 172 19.10 -39.30 14.59
C ASP A 172 18.21 -38.06 14.55
N SER A 173 17.49 -37.78 15.65
CA SER A 173 16.73 -36.56 15.84
C SER A 173 17.28 -35.74 17.01
N SER A 174 17.54 -34.46 16.78
CA SER A 174 17.89 -33.53 17.85
C SER A 174 16.76 -32.53 18.07
N VAL A 175 16.52 -32.19 19.33
CA VAL A 175 15.48 -31.22 19.73
C VAL A 175 16.15 -30.05 20.40
N LYS A 176 15.95 -28.86 19.86
CA LYS A 176 16.39 -27.59 20.46
C LYS A 176 15.17 -26.78 20.88
N LEU A 177 15.27 -26.11 22.03
CA LEU A 177 14.22 -25.21 22.55
C LEU A 177 14.74 -23.78 22.52
N PHE A 178 13.93 -22.88 21.99
CA PHE A 178 14.22 -21.46 21.93
C PHE A 178 13.19 -20.68 22.75
N PRO A 179 13.60 -19.64 23.51
CA PRO A 179 12.71 -18.87 24.38
C PRO A 179 11.86 -17.82 23.61
N SER A 180 12.11 -17.65 22.33
CA SER A 180 11.35 -16.73 21.46
C SER A 180 11.60 -17.03 19.99
N ILE A 181 10.74 -16.53 19.12
CA ILE A 181 10.92 -16.58 17.66
C ILE A 181 12.18 -15.83 17.23
N ALA A 182 12.48 -14.70 17.85
CA ALA A 182 13.70 -13.95 17.55
C ALA A 182 14.97 -14.76 17.80
N LYS A 183 15.01 -15.55 18.89
CA LYS A 183 16.13 -16.45 19.21
C LYS A 183 16.22 -17.61 18.23
N LEU A 184 15.08 -18.21 17.87
CA LEU A 184 15.06 -19.26 16.83
C LEU A 184 15.66 -18.74 15.52
N LEU A 185 15.22 -17.60 15.03
CA LEU A 185 15.69 -17.02 13.77
C LEU A 185 17.17 -16.59 13.81
N GLY A 186 17.68 -16.18 14.97
CA GLY A 186 19.08 -15.78 15.14
C GLY A 186 20.07 -16.91 15.36
N GLU A 187 19.61 -18.07 15.88
CA GLU A 187 20.47 -19.16 16.37
C GLU A 187 20.23 -20.50 15.62
N SER A 188 19.30 -20.54 14.67
CA SER A 188 19.02 -21.74 13.87
C SER A 188 19.04 -21.43 12.36
N PRO A 189 19.12 -22.44 11.48
CA PRO A 189 19.03 -22.25 10.04
C PRO A 189 17.63 -21.95 9.53
N VAL A 190 16.61 -21.95 10.39
CA VAL A 190 15.21 -21.71 10.02
C VAL A 190 15.03 -20.26 9.57
N THR A 191 14.46 -20.07 8.41
CA THR A 191 14.16 -18.75 7.87
C THR A 191 12.79 -18.25 8.33
N TYR A 192 12.60 -16.93 8.33
CA TYR A 192 11.29 -16.33 8.62
C TYR A 192 10.20 -16.82 7.65
N GLU A 193 10.55 -17.01 6.38
CA GLU A 193 9.61 -17.49 5.36
C GLU A 193 9.16 -18.93 5.64
N GLU A 194 10.06 -19.80 6.09
CA GLU A 194 9.72 -21.18 6.50
C GLU A 194 8.76 -21.17 7.70
N LEU A 195 9.02 -20.32 8.70
CA LEU A 195 8.11 -20.19 9.85
C LEU A 195 6.69 -19.79 9.45
N LEU A 196 6.55 -18.85 8.52
CA LEU A 196 5.25 -18.39 8.05
C LEU A 196 4.43 -19.49 7.35
N ARG A 197 5.04 -20.60 6.94
CA ARG A 197 4.38 -21.75 6.28
C ARG A 197 3.94 -22.85 7.25
N HIS A 198 4.33 -22.75 8.52
CA HIS A 198 3.93 -23.73 9.53
C HIS A 198 2.51 -23.46 10.02
N ASP A 199 1.68 -24.50 10.06
CA ASP A 199 0.31 -24.42 10.57
C ASP A 199 0.26 -23.95 12.03
N GLU A 200 1.26 -24.29 12.85
CA GLU A 200 1.41 -23.81 14.23
C GLU A 200 1.68 -22.29 14.33
N VAL A 201 2.02 -21.64 13.24
CA VAL A 201 2.17 -20.17 13.12
C VAL A 201 0.95 -19.56 12.44
N ILE A 202 0.49 -20.17 11.35
CA ILE A 202 -0.65 -19.67 10.56
C ILE A 202 -1.93 -19.69 11.41
N ASN A 203 -2.28 -20.84 11.99
CA ASN A 203 -3.56 -21.04 12.67
C ASN A 203 -3.78 -20.07 13.85
N PRO A 204 -2.84 -19.86 14.78
CA PRO A 204 -3.03 -18.90 15.87
C PRO A 204 -3.23 -17.46 15.39
N ILE A 205 -2.55 -17.04 14.31
CA ILE A 205 -2.71 -15.71 13.74
C ILE A 205 -4.09 -15.56 13.11
N LEU A 206 -4.55 -16.58 12.36
CA LEU A 206 -5.88 -16.60 11.75
C LEU A 206 -6.98 -16.68 12.82
N ASP A 207 -6.84 -17.51 13.85
CA ASP A 207 -7.81 -17.63 14.94
C ASP A 207 -8.05 -16.29 15.65
N LEU A 208 -6.96 -15.56 15.96
CA LEU A 208 -7.07 -14.23 16.54
C LEU A 208 -7.73 -13.23 15.57
N GLY A 209 -7.35 -13.31 14.29
CA GLY A 209 -7.95 -12.48 13.25
C GLY A 209 -9.44 -12.74 13.09
N CYS A 210 -9.85 -14.01 13.00
CA CYS A 210 -11.25 -14.43 12.86
C CYS A 210 -12.08 -14.05 14.09
N SER A 211 -11.54 -14.31 15.29
CA SER A 211 -12.20 -13.91 16.53
C SER A 211 -12.45 -12.40 16.60
N LYS A 212 -11.45 -11.60 16.21
CA LYS A 212 -11.59 -10.13 16.19
C LYS A 212 -12.54 -9.68 15.08
N LEU A 213 -12.48 -10.27 13.90
CA LEU A 213 -13.40 -9.93 12.80
C LEU A 213 -14.85 -10.24 13.19
N ASN A 214 -15.09 -11.39 13.82
CA ASN A 214 -16.42 -11.78 14.28
C ASN A 214 -16.96 -10.82 15.37
N GLU A 215 -16.11 -10.37 16.31
CA GLU A 215 -16.46 -9.32 17.27
C GLU A 215 -16.87 -8.01 16.59
N LEU A 216 -16.08 -7.57 15.60
CA LEU A 216 -16.36 -6.34 14.86
C LEU A 216 -17.65 -6.43 14.04
N ARG A 217 -17.95 -7.59 13.48
CA ARG A 217 -19.18 -7.85 12.70
C ARG A 217 -20.46 -7.79 13.52
N GLN A 218 -20.39 -7.90 14.84
CA GLN A 218 -21.55 -7.66 15.69
C GLN A 218 -22.00 -6.19 15.62
N ILE A 219 -21.06 -5.27 15.36
CA ILE A 219 -21.33 -3.82 15.28
C ILE A 219 -21.41 -3.38 13.81
N LYS A 220 -20.54 -3.91 12.97
CA LYS A 220 -20.42 -3.60 11.53
C LYS A 220 -20.45 -4.88 10.70
N PRO A 221 -21.65 -5.35 10.30
CA PRO A 221 -21.84 -6.67 9.66
C PRO A 221 -21.04 -6.86 8.36
N ASP A 222 -20.68 -5.78 7.68
CA ASP A 222 -19.90 -5.78 6.46
C ASP A 222 -18.37 -5.71 6.69
N ALA A 223 -17.88 -5.63 7.93
CA ALA A 223 -16.46 -5.64 8.22
C ALA A 223 -15.76 -6.86 7.60
N ALA A 224 -14.54 -6.66 7.11
CA ALA A 224 -13.76 -7.69 6.43
C ALA A 224 -12.30 -7.71 6.89
N GLY A 225 -11.69 -8.87 6.63
CA GLY A 225 -10.28 -9.11 6.89
C GLY A 225 -9.44 -9.22 5.62
N LEU A 226 -8.17 -8.87 5.76
CA LEU A 226 -7.12 -9.04 4.77
C LEU A 226 -6.10 -10.03 5.31
N VAL A 227 -5.71 -11.03 4.52
CA VAL A 227 -4.51 -11.81 4.79
C VAL A 227 -3.48 -11.51 3.71
N VAL A 228 -2.27 -11.12 4.11
CA VAL A 228 -1.14 -10.91 3.19
C VAL A 228 -0.27 -12.16 3.20
N ALA A 229 -0.29 -12.89 2.10
CA ALA A 229 0.46 -14.13 1.95
C ALA A 229 1.80 -13.90 1.23
N THR A 230 2.73 -14.85 1.38
CA THR A 230 4.06 -14.82 0.78
C THR A 230 4.01 -15.05 -0.73
N ASP A 231 3.26 -16.05 -1.16
CA ASP A 231 3.06 -16.46 -2.54
C ASP A 231 1.73 -17.20 -2.73
N ILE A 232 1.49 -17.71 -3.94
CA ILE A 232 0.23 -18.34 -4.33
C ILE A 232 -0.03 -19.64 -3.55
N GLU A 233 0.99 -20.46 -3.35
CA GLU A 233 0.88 -21.73 -2.62
C GLU A 233 0.51 -21.47 -1.16
N HIS A 234 1.20 -20.51 -0.53
CA HIS A 234 0.89 -20.07 0.83
C HIS A 234 -0.52 -19.47 0.94
N ALA A 235 -0.96 -18.71 -0.07
CA ALA A 235 -2.33 -18.19 -0.11
C ALA A 235 -3.40 -19.31 -0.18
N GLN A 236 -3.11 -20.40 -0.88
CA GLN A 236 -3.99 -21.58 -0.93
C GLN A 236 -4.01 -22.32 0.40
N GLN A 237 -2.86 -22.49 1.07
CA GLN A 237 -2.77 -23.07 2.41
C GLN A 237 -3.60 -22.26 3.41
N ILE A 238 -3.47 -20.94 3.39
CA ILE A 238 -4.25 -20.03 4.25
C ILE A 238 -5.75 -20.13 3.95
N ALA A 239 -6.16 -20.24 2.67
CA ALA A 239 -7.54 -20.40 2.30
C ALA A 239 -8.14 -21.67 2.89
N LEU A 240 -7.45 -22.80 2.78
CA LEU A 240 -7.87 -24.06 3.39
C LEU A 240 -8.00 -23.97 4.92
N ALA A 241 -7.07 -23.26 5.57
CA ALA A 241 -7.16 -23.02 7.01
C ALA A 241 -8.37 -22.17 7.40
N LEU A 242 -8.66 -21.09 6.67
CA LEU A 242 -9.86 -20.26 6.88
C LEU A 242 -11.16 -21.05 6.63
N GLU A 243 -11.22 -21.84 5.57
CA GLU A 243 -12.36 -22.69 5.28
C GLU A 243 -12.60 -23.74 6.38
N ALA A 244 -11.52 -24.33 6.94
CA ALA A 244 -11.61 -25.23 8.08
C ALA A 244 -12.11 -24.55 9.35
N MET A 245 -11.89 -23.23 9.51
CA MET A 245 -12.44 -22.40 10.59
C MET A 245 -13.89 -21.93 10.30
N GLY A 246 -14.47 -22.29 9.14
CA GLY A 246 -15.81 -21.89 8.75
C GLY A 246 -15.92 -20.49 8.14
N GLU A 247 -14.81 -19.89 7.77
CA GLU A 247 -14.75 -18.57 7.17
C GLU A 247 -14.76 -18.64 5.63
N ASP A 248 -15.43 -17.70 5.00
CA ASP A 248 -15.39 -17.55 3.55
C ASP A 248 -14.26 -16.60 3.12
N CYS A 249 -13.58 -16.95 2.04
CA CYS A 249 -12.44 -16.15 1.56
C CYS A 249 -12.38 -16.04 0.03
N ARG A 250 -11.60 -15.08 -0.45
CA ARG A 250 -11.23 -14.90 -1.86
C ARG A 250 -9.72 -14.70 -1.98
N ILE A 251 -9.10 -15.37 -2.95
CA ILE A 251 -7.67 -15.20 -3.24
C ILE A 251 -7.51 -14.24 -4.41
N VAL A 252 -6.60 -13.27 -4.25
CA VAL A 252 -6.22 -12.31 -5.31
C VAL A 252 -4.71 -12.24 -5.42
N THR A 253 -4.20 -12.50 -6.62
CA THR A 253 -2.77 -12.50 -6.94
C THR A 253 -2.54 -11.75 -8.25
N ASN A 254 -1.27 -11.44 -8.56
CA ASN A 254 -0.88 -10.88 -9.86
C ASN A 254 -1.14 -11.82 -11.05
N LYS A 255 -1.42 -13.10 -10.80
CA LYS A 255 -1.80 -14.10 -11.82
C LYS A 255 -3.32 -14.35 -11.88
N THR A 256 -4.09 -13.72 -11.01
CA THR A 256 -5.56 -13.87 -11.02
C THR A 256 -6.12 -13.19 -12.27
N PRO A 257 -6.81 -13.93 -13.17
CA PRO A 257 -7.53 -13.30 -14.28
C PRO A 257 -8.54 -12.30 -13.73
N ASP A 258 -8.61 -11.11 -14.35
CA ASP A 258 -9.54 -10.05 -13.95
C ASP A 258 -9.51 -9.71 -12.44
N ALA A 259 -8.30 -9.70 -11.85
CA ALA A 259 -8.08 -9.44 -10.42
C ALA A 259 -8.88 -8.22 -9.91
N GLN A 260 -9.00 -7.18 -10.75
CA GLN A 260 -9.78 -5.98 -10.41
C GLN A 260 -11.27 -6.27 -10.26
N GLN A 261 -11.84 -7.17 -11.06
CA GLN A 261 -13.25 -7.56 -10.93
C GLN A 261 -13.47 -8.35 -9.63
N VAL A 262 -12.53 -9.24 -9.27
CA VAL A 262 -12.58 -9.99 -7.99
C VAL A 262 -12.53 -9.02 -6.80
N ILE A 263 -11.64 -8.01 -6.84
CA ILE A 263 -11.54 -6.98 -5.81
C ILE A 263 -12.82 -6.15 -5.72
N ASN A 264 -13.38 -5.73 -6.85
CA ASN A 264 -14.62 -4.95 -6.89
C ASN A 264 -15.81 -5.76 -6.39
N ALA A 265 -15.91 -7.04 -6.76
CA ALA A 265 -16.92 -7.95 -6.25
C ALA A 265 -16.77 -8.18 -4.73
N PHE A 266 -15.53 -8.35 -4.24
CA PHE A 266 -15.27 -8.46 -2.81
C PHE A 266 -15.66 -7.19 -2.06
N ARG A 267 -15.36 -5.99 -2.60
CA ARG A 267 -15.70 -4.70 -1.99
C ARG A 267 -17.17 -4.56 -1.61
N SER A 268 -18.08 -5.08 -2.46
CA SER A 268 -19.53 -5.00 -2.29
C SER A 268 -20.17 -6.27 -1.73
N SER A 269 -19.38 -7.30 -1.41
CA SER A 269 -19.86 -8.58 -0.90
C SER A 269 -19.89 -8.61 0.64
N THR A 270 -20.47 -9.67 1.18
CA THR A 270 -20.40 -10.02 2.61
C THR A 270 -19.28 -10.98 2.94
N CYS A 271 -18.46 -11.40 1.95
CA CYS A 271 -17.34 -12.30 2.14
C CYS A 271 -16.39 -11.79 3.21
N SER A 272 -15.97 -12.66 4.13
CA SER A 272 -15.22 -12.33 5.34
C SER A 272 -13.79 -11.92 5.04
N TRP A 273 -13.11 -12.68 4.17
CA TRP A 273 -11.67 -12.55 4.00
C TRP A 273 -11.24 -12.38 2.55
N ILE A 274 -10.25 -11.53 2.33
CA ILE A 274 -9.48 -11.50 1.09
C ILE A 274 -8.02 -11.83 1.39
N ILE A 275 -7.47 -12.79 0.65
CA ILE A 275 -6.09 -13.24 0.74
C ILE A 275 -5.35 -12.66 -0.46
N ALA A 276 -4.26 -11.93 -0.22
CA ALA A 276 -3.53 -11.22 -1.25
C ALA A 276 -2.07 -11.62 -1.32
N VAL A 277 -1.57 -11.75 -2.55
CA VAL A 277 -0.15 -11.91 -2.85
C VAL A 277 0.29 -10.74 -3.73
N GLY A 278 1.04 -9.80 -3.15
CA GLY A 278 1.68 -8.69 -3.87
C GLY A 278 0.75 -7.61 -4.45
N MET A 279 -0.58 -7.83 -4.47
CA MET A 279 -1.51 -6.95 -5.20
C MET A 279 -2.23 -5.88 -4.36
N ILE A 280 -2.29 -6.03 -3.04
CA ILE A 280 -3.05 -5.10 -2.18
C ILE A 280 -2.15 -4.02 -1.55
N SER A 281 -0.87 -3.99 -1.89
CA SER A 281 0.03 -2.95 -1.41
C SER A 281 -0.25 -1.58 -2.03
N GLU A 282 -0.71 -1.51 -3.30
CA GLU A 282 -0.94 -0.24 -4.00
C GLU A 282 -2.26 -0.23 -4.79
N GLY A 283 -2.91 0.93 -4.85
CA GLY A 283 -4.05 1.20 -5.73
C GLY A 283 -5.39 0.57 -5.34
N THR A 284 -5.47 -0.30 -4.34
CA THR A 284 -6.71 -1.00 -3.96
C THR A 284 -7.44 -0.27 -2.84
N ASP A 285 -8.70 0.09 -3.07
CA ASP A 285 -9.57 0.72 -2.07
C ASP A 285 -10.72 -0.20 -1.64
N ILE A 286 -10.59 -0.82 -0.47
CA ILE A 286 -11.63 -1.67 0.14
C ILE A 286 -11.91 -1.14 1.56
N PRO A 287 -12.78 -0.14 1.73
CA PRO A 287 -12.97 0.55 3.01
C PRO A 287 -13.46 -0.32 4.16
N ARG A 288 -14.09 -1.47 3.87
CA ARG A 288 -14.58 -2.41 4.87
C ARG A 288 -13.50 -3.29 5.51
N LEU A 289 -12.25 -3.29 4.97
CA LEU A 289 -11.13 -3.98 5.59
C LEU A 289 -10.79 -3.35 6.94
N GLN A 290 -10.82 -4.13 8.01
CA GLN A 290 -10.61 -3.64 9.39
C GLN A 290 -9.66 -4.54 10.19
N VAL A 291 -9.48 -5.78 9.78
CA VAL A 291 -8.53 -6.74 10.36
C VAL A 291 -7.50 -7.11 9.30
N CYS A 292 -6.24 -7.23 9.68
CA CYS A 292 -5.17 -7.73 8.81
C CYS A 292 -4.37 -8.82 9.54
N CYS A 293 -4.20 -9.99 8.90
CA CYS A 293 -3.24 -11.00 9.27
C CYS A 293 -2.03 -10.89 8.33
N TYR A 294 -0.91 -10.39 8.85
CA TYR A 294 0.30 -10.14 8.06
C TYR A 294 1.21 -11.37 8.07
N LEU A 295 1.10 -12.20 7.06
CA LEU A 295 1.86 -13.44 6.85
C LEU A 295 2.81 -13.30 5.63
N SER A 296 3.31 -12.09 5.37
CA SER A 296 4.21 -11.80 4.26
C SER A 296 5.68 -11.95 4.67
N ARG A 297 6.49 -12.49 3.77
CA ARG A 297 7.95 -12.50 3.91
C ARG A 297 8.59 -11.13 3.75
N ILE A 298 7.87 -10.14 3.18
CA ILE A 298 8.38 -8.79 2.96
C ILE A 298 8.39 -8.06 4.30
N ARG A 299 9.59 -7.68 4.77
CA ARG A 299 9.81 -7.03 6.07
C ARG A 299 10.23 -5.57 5.94
N THR A 300 10.05 -4.97 4.75
CA THR A 300 10.37 -3.56 4.55
C THR A 300 9.30 -2.66 5.17
N GLU A 301 9.71 -1.58 5.82
CA GLU A 301 8.81 -0.58 6.40
C GLU A 301 7.83 -0.03 5.35
N LEU A 302 8.29 0.19 4.13
CA LEU A 302 7.48 0.64 3.01
C LEU A 302 6.26 -0.27 2.79
N HIS A 303 6.50 -1.57 2.56
CA HIS A 303 5.43 -2.54 2.31
C HIS A 303 4.48 -2.68 3.51
N TYR A 304 5.04 -2.71 4.72
CA TYR A 304 4.26 -2.76 5.95
C TYR A 304 3.31 -1.56 6.08
N ARG A 305 3.80 -0.34 5.85
CA ARG A 305 2.98 0.88 5.90
C ARG A 305 1.92 0.93 4.81
N GLN A 306 2.23 0.45 3.61
CA GLN A 306 1.26 0.34 2.51
C GLN A 306 0.13 -0.61 2.87
N VAL A 307 0.44 -1.80 3.40
CA VAL A 307 -0.57 -2.77 3.86
C VAL A 307 -1.39 -2.22 5.02
N LEU A 308 -0.73 -1.65 6.04
CA LEU A 308 -1.41 -1.04 7.19
C LEU A 308 -2.39 0.04 6.73
N GLY A 309 -1.98 0.91 5.80
CA GLY A 309 -2.83 1.95 5.22
C GLY A 309 -4.13 1.43 4.60
N ARG A 310 -4.20 0.16 4.18
CA ARG A 310 -5.42 -0.45 3.61
C ARG A 310 -6.49 -0.71 4.67
N VAL A 311 -6.10 -1.05 5.88
CA VAL A 311 -7.05 -1.33 6.98
C VAL A 311 -7.37 -0.09 7.83
N LEU A 312 -6.60 0.99 7.68
CA LEU A 312 -6.82 2.23 8.43
C LEU A 312 -7.93 3.12 7.87
N ARG A 313 -8.48 2.82 6.70
CA ARG A 313 -9.52 3.63 6.06
C ARG A 313 -10.81 3.60 6.85
N ARG A 314 -11.28 4.75 7.27
CA ARG A 314 -12.48 4.92 8.09
C ARG A 314 -13.71 5.14 7.21
N THR A 315 -14.84 4.52 7.58
CA THR A 315 -16.11 4.63 6.82
C THR A 315 -17.26 5.23 7.65
N GLY A 316 -17.05 5.51 8.92
CA GLY A 316 -18.09 6.08 9.80
C GLY A 316 -17.56 6.46 11.17
N GLU A 317 -18.37 7.11 11.98
CA GLU A 317 -17.96 7.61 13.30
C GLU A 317 -17.62 6.50 14.30
N SER A 318 -18.35 5.38 14.27
CA SER A 318 -18.09 4.21 15.13
C SER A 318 -16.89 3.36 14.70
N ASP A 319 -16.35 3.62 13.52
CA ASP A 319 -15.29 2.83 12.90
C ASP A 319 -13.90 3.37 13.29
N VAL A 320 -13.51 3.18 14.54
CA VAL A 320 -12.36 3.88 15.15
C VAL A 320 -11.06 3.09 15.18
N GLN A 321 -11.09 1.76 15.06
CA GLN A 321 -9.91 0.90 15.24
C GLN A 321 -9.74 -0.07 14.08
N ALA A 322 -8.48 -0.35 13.72
CA ALA A 322 -8.08 -1.44 12.85
C ALA A 322 -7.08 -2.34 13.58
N TRP A 323 -7.11 -3.63 13.28
CA TRP A 323 -6.31 -4.64 13.96
C TRP A 323 -5.35 -5.30 13.01
N LEU A 324 -4.09 -5.41 13.41
CA LEU A 324 -3.03 -6.08 12.66
C LEU A 324 -2.42 -7.17 13.53
N PHE A 325 -2.50 -8.41 13.07
CA PHE A 325 -1.91 -9.58 13.71
C PHE A 325 -0.71 -10.05 12.89
N MET A 326 0.42 -10.24 13.53
CA MET A 326 1.66 -10.66 12.87
C MET A 326 2.60 -11.37 13.83
N LEU A 327 3.54 -12.11 13.28
CA LEU A 327 4.57 -12.77 14.05
C LEU A 327 5.56 -11.74 14.60
N ALA A 328 5.96 -11.90 15.87
CA ALA A 328 6.96 -11.07 16.50
C ALA A 328 8.35 -11.31 15.87
N GLU A 329 8.81 -10.37 15.08
CA GLU A 329 10.09 -10.40 14.39
C GLU A 329 10.85 -9.08 14.64
N PRO A 330 12.16 -9.14 15.00
CA PRO A 330 12.89 -7.95 15.47
C PRO A 330 12.92 -6.77 14.49
N THR A 331 12.93 -7.03 13.18
CA THR A 331 12.99 -5.96 12.16
C THR A 331 11.67 -5.24 11.99
N LEU A 332 10.55 -5.89 12.31
CA LEU A 332 9.20 -5.31 12.23
C LEU A 332 8.75 -4.65 13.55
N GLN A 333 9.54 -4.79 14.62
CA GLN A 333 9.27 -4.18 15.93
C GLN A 333 9.85 -2.76 16.08
N ARG A 334 10.66 -2.31 15.14
CA ARG A 334 11.28 -0.98 15.12
C ARG A 334 10.41 0.02 14.37
#